data_58dfecfd589ec5839b08397d6899695b
#
_entry.id   58dfecfd589ec5839b08397d6899695b
#
_cell.length_a   1.000
_cell.length_b   1.000
_cell.length_c   1.000
_cell.angle_alpha   90.00
_cell.angle_beta   90.00
_cell.angle_gamma   90.00
#
_symmetry.space_group_name_H-M   'P 1'
#
loop_
_entity.id
_entity.type
_entity.pdbx_description
1 polymer ?
#
loop_
_entity_poly.entity_id
_entity_poly.type
_entity_poly.pdbx_seq_one_letter_code
_entity_poly.pdbx_strand_id
1 'polypeptide(L)'
;MKRVLVRTIAATTLGAAALGGVSVAAYAATDSVQACGTAVAPPDSRVGGNVWVTGGRRGCTNTIRLTIELYKSYWGVDGVEASKSSTGVNFDVTAITTCSEAGRGEFYGKLTGSDGGKRQGEKNKEC
;
A
#
# COMPACT_ATOMS: atom_id res chain seq x y z
N MET A 1 27.37 -31.90 13.47
CA MET A 1 27.00 -31.43 13.39
C MET A 1 26.50 -30.64 13.10
N LYS A 2 26.51 -30.31 13.04
CA LYS A 2 26.19 -29.55 12.73
C LYS A 2 25.44 -28.86 12.23
N ARG A 3 25.45 -28.98 12.17
CA ARG A 3 24.92 -28.36 11.71
C ARG A 3 24.04 -27.83 11.60
N VAL A 4 23.89 -27.86 11.65
CA VAL A 4 23.11 -27.37 11.63
C VAL A 4 22.51 -26.68 11.78
N LEU A 5 22.67 -26.57 12.03
CA LEU A 5 22.12 -25.90 12.32
C LEU A 5 21.64 -25.04 11.97
N VAL A 6 21.89 -25.05 11.87
CA VAL A 6 21.52 -24.32 11.73
C VAL A 6 20.68 -23.78 11.36
N ARG A 7 20.76 -23.87 11.33
CA ARG A 7 20.03 -23.46 11.13
C ARG A 7 19.23 -22.89 11.20
N THR A 8 19.18 -22.84 11.33
CA THR A 8 18.49 -22.29 11.49
C THR A 8 17.96 -21.48 11.42
N ILE A 9 18.18 -21.25 11.50
CA ILE A 9 17.77 -20.48 11.65
C ILE A 9 17.11 -19.84 11.20
N ALA A 10 17.17 -19.83 10.95
CA ALA A 10 16.64 -19.30 10.69
C ALA A 10 15.85 -18.80 10.62
N ALA A 11 15.75 -18.77 10.68
CA ALA A 11 15.02 -18.37 10.73
C ALA A 11 14.55 -17.62 10.87
N THR A 12 14.54 -17.49 11.07
CA THR A 12 14.08 -16.81 11.35
C THR A 12 13.70 -16.01 11.15
N THR A 13 13.83 -15.92 11.21
CA THR A 13 13.45 -15.14 11.26
C THR A 13 12.85 -14.54 10.98
N LEU A 14 12.90 -14.53 10.97
CA LEU A 14 12.24 -13.98 10.85
C LEU A 14 11.61 -13.48 10.97
N GLY A 15 11.52 -13.59 11.21
CA GLY A 15 10.84 -13.14 11.44
C GLY A 15 10.54 -12.43 11.43
N ALA A 16 10.62 -12.16 11.46
CA ALA A 16 10.28 -11.47 11.58
C ALA A 16 9.81 -10.79 11.45
N ALA A 17 9.70 -10.66 11.36
CA ALA A 17 9.27 -10.13 11.31
C ALA A 17 8.59 -9.56 11.53
N ALA A 18 8.24 -9.33 11.56
CA ALA A 18 7.66 -8.94 11.76
C ALA A 18 7.33 -8.19 12.21
N LEU A 19 7.12 -7.75 12.27
CA LEU A 19 6.90 -7.21 12.82
C LEU A 19 6.27 -6.25 12.79
N GLY A 20 5.88 -5.79 12.71
CA GLY A 20 5.54 -4.83 12.65
C GLY A 20 4.46 -4.25 12.38
N GLY A 21 3.84 -4.25 12.31
CA GLY A 21 3.08 -3.66 12.25
C GLY A 21 2.09 -3.12 11.67
N VAL A 22 1.73 -2.84 11.14
CA VAL A 22 0.77 -2.26 10.63
C VAL A 22 0.55 -2.71 9.35
N SER A 23 -0.34 -2.37 8.61
CA SER A 23 -0.62 -2.90 7.32
C SER A 23 0.58 -2.86 6.45
N VAL A 24 1.35 -1.86 6.59
CA VAL A 24 2.56 -1.77 5.83
C VAL A 24 3.51 -2.85 6.20
N ALA A 25 3.64 -3.06 7.47
CA ALA A 25 4.53 -4.08 7.90
C ALA A 25 4.05 -5.44 7.49
N ALA A 26 2.78 -5.59 7.41
CA ALA A 26 2.25 -6.87 7.02
C ALA A 26 2.68 -7.25 5.62
N TYR A 27 2.62 -6.37 4.68
CA TYR A 27 3.02 -6.79 3.38
C TYR A 27 4.52 -6.82 3.21
N ALA A 28 5.21 -6.09 4.02
CA ALA A 28 6.65 -6.20 3.99
C ALA A 28 7.07 -7.57 4.42
N ALA A 29 6.36 -8.11 5.35
CA ALA A 29 6.72 -9.42 5.80
C ALA A 29 6.50 -10.44 4.77
N THR A 30 5.57 -10.20 3.93
CA THR A 30 5.41 -11.17 3.04
C THR A 30 6.45 -11.20 2.09
N ASP A 31 6.95 -10.82 1.83
CA ASP A 31 7.71 -10.99 0.96
C ASP A 31 8.73 -11.14 0.81
N SER A 32 8.92 -11.26 0.88
CA SER A 32 9.81 -11.46 0.66
C SER A 32 10.60 -10.65 0.34
N VAL A 33 10.93 -10.17 0.84
CA VAL A 33 11.89 -9.39 0.88
C VAL A 33 12.69 -9.23 -0.27
N GLN A 34 12.91 -10.12 -0.97
CA GLN A 34 13.76 -10.00 -2.05
C GLN A 34 13.11 -9.44 -3.26
N ALA A 35 11.86 -9.62 -3.39
CA ALA A 35 11.16 -9.22 -4.59
C ALA A 35 10.75 -7.78 -4.53
N CYS A 36 10.89 -7.08 -5.62
CA CYS A 36 10.36 -5.74 -5.77
C CYS A 36 8.85 -5.84 -5.90
N GLY A 37 8.15 -5.21 -5.00
CA GLY A 37 6.69 -5.31 -5.01
C GLY A 37 6.00 -4.05 -4.56
N THR A 38 4.73 -3.97 -4.89
CA THR A 38 3.88 -2.86 -4.51
C THR A 38 2.70 -3.38 -3.74
N ALA A 39 2.11 -2.52 -2.93
CA ALA A 39 0.90 -2.83 -2.18
C ALA A 39 0.09 -1.57 -1.98
N VAL A 40 -1.20 -1.74 -1.80
CA VAL A 40 -2.12 -0.63 -1.55
C VAL A 40 -2.90 -0.98 -0.29
N ALA A 41 -2.82 -0.13 0.72
CA ALA A 41 -3.57 -0.34 1.94
C ALA A 41 -5.03 0.01 1.72
N PRO A 42 -5.95 -0.56 2.51
CA PRO A 42 -7.34 -0.15 2.41
C PRO A 42 -7.50 1.32 2.78
N PRO A 43 -8.47 2.00 2.22
CA PRO A 43 -8.72 3.40 2.61
C PRO A 43 -9.09 3.51 4.08
N ASP A 44 -8.87 4.67 4.63
CA ASP A 44 -9.14 4.95 6.03
C ASP A 44 -9.67 6.37 6.14
N SER A 45 -10.56 6.61 7.09
CA SER A 45 -11.14 7.95 7.29
C SER A 45 -11.30 8.31 8.76
N ARG A 46 -10.52 7.67 9.64
CA ARG A 46 -10.73 7.83 11.07
C ARG A 46 -10.34 9.18 11.63
N VAL A 47 -9.49 9.91 10.96
CA VAL A 47 -8.92 11.09 11.57
C VAL A 47 -9.33 12.35 10.83
N GLY A 48 -9.86 13.33 11.56
CA GLY A 48 -10.01 14.67 11.05
C GLY A 48 -10.99 14.88 9.92
N GLY A 49 -11.88 13.94 9.70
CA GLY A 49 -12.84 14.10 8.63
C GLY A 49 -12.25 13.97 7.25
N ASN A 50 -11.11 13.33 7.14
CA ASN A 50 -10.47 13.07 5.86
C ASN A 50 -10.59 11.59 5.51
N VAL A 51 -10.48 11.29 4.22
CA VAL A 51 -10.35 9.93 3.74
C VAL A 51 -9.08 9.86 2.90
N TRP A 52 -8.30 8.81 3.10
CA TRP A 52 -7.03 8.69 2.39
C TRP A 52 -6.74 7.23 2.03
N VAL A 53 -5.83 7.07 1.08
CA VAL A 53 -5.32 5.75 0.71
C VAL A 53 -3.82 5.88 0.50
N THR A 54 -3.10 4.87 0.93
CA THR A 54 -1.64 4.84 0.81
C THR A 54 -1.24 3.64 -0.02
N GLY A 55 -0.34 3.85 -0.94
CA GLY A 55 0.29 2.78 -1.68
C GLY A 55 1.79 2.90 -1.56
N GLY A 56 2.50 1.82 -1.77
CA GLY A 56 3.93 1.85 -1.59
C GLY A 56 4.65 0.74 -2.33
N ARG A 57 5.96 0.82 -2.24
CA ARG A 57 6.87 -0.05 -2.98
C ARG A 57 8.01 -0.45 -2.09
N ARG A 58 8.37 -1.72 -2.13
CA ARG A 58 9.46 -2.26 -1.29
C ARG A 58 10.29 -3.26 -2.07
N GLY A 59 11.54 -3.38 -1.68
CA GLY A 59 12.44 -4.40 -2.24
C GLY A 59 12.93 -4.09 -3.62
N CYS A 60 12.88 -2.84 -4.04
CA CYS A 60 13.23 -2.45 -5.39
C CYS A 60 14.59 -1.77 -5.43
N THR A 61 15.17 -1.68 -6.62
CA THR A 61 16.49 -1.08 -6.79
C THR A 61 16.49 0.06 -7.80
N ASN A 62 15.42 0.22 -8.54
CA ASN A 62 15.38 1.28 -9.56
C ASN A 62 14.39 2.36 -9.13
N THR A 63 14.58 3.54 -9.67
CA THR A 63 13.72 4.69 -9.41
C THR A 63 12.55 4.69 -10.38
N ILE A 64 11.35 4.85 -9.85
CA ILE A 64 10.18 5.02 -10.68
C ILE A 64 9.27 6.07 -10.05
N ARG A 65 8.26 6.48 -10.80
CA ARG A 65 7.21 7.36 -10.32
C ARG A 65 6.00 6.50 -9.98
N LEU A 66 5.47 6.70 -8.79
CA LEU A 66 4.23 6.05 -8.38
C LEU A 66 3.13 7.09 -8.30
N THR A 67 1.96 6.73 -8.78
CA THR A 67 0.77 7.55 -8.66
C THR A 67 -0.28 6.73 -7.94
N ILE A 68 -0.80 7.28 -6.82
CA ILE A 68 -1.88 6.65 -6.09
C ILE A 68 -3.13 7.49 -6.32
N GLU A 69 -4.23 6.83 -6.64
CA GLU A 69 -5.50 7.49 -6.84
C GLU A 69 -6.51 6.90 -5.87
N LEU A 70 -7.25 7.76 -5.20
CA LEU A 70 -8.35 7.37 -4.33
C LEU A 70 -9.62 7.41 -5.15
N TYR A 71 -10.23 6.26 -5.33
CA TYR A 71 -11.47 6.14 -6.09
C TYR A 71 -12.65 5.98 -5.15
N LYS A 72 -13.77 6.45 -5.60
CA LYS A 72 -15.05 6.20 -4.93
C LYS A 72 -15.98 5.51 -5.92
N SER A 73 -16.65 4.48 -5.43
CA SER A 73 -17.60 3.74 -6.26
C SER A 73 -18.92 4.50 -6.33
N TYR A 74 -19.37 4.76 -7.53
CA TYR A 74 -20.67 5.35 -7.80
C TYR A 74 -21.51 4.35 -8.56
N TRP A 75 -22.75 4.69 -8.79
CA TRP A 75 -23.65 3.84 -9.55
C TRP A 75 -23.09 3.64 -10.96
N GLY A 76 -22.56 2.46 -11.21
CA GLY A 76 -22.09 2.10 -12.55
C GLY A 76 -20.80 2.75 -13.01
N VAL A 77 -20.27 3.71 -12.27
CA VAL A 77 -19.05 4.40 -12.64
C VAL A 77 -18.27 4.73 -11.38
N ASP A 78 -16.97 4.60 -11.44
CA ASP A 78 -16.10 4.98 -10.33
C ASP A 78 -15.42 6.29 -10.67
N GLY A 79 -15.27 7.15 -9.67
CA GLY A 79 -14.65 8.44 -9.86
C GLY A 79 -13.41 8.61 -8.99
N VAL A 80 -12.47 9.41 -9.48
CA VAL A 80 -11.25 9.73 -8.73
C VAL A 80 -11.54 10.90 -7.81
N GLU A 81 -11.31 10.71 -6.51
CA GLU A 81 -11.54 11.75 -5.52
C GLU A 81 -10.25 12.48 -5.14
N ALA A 82 -9.12 11.82 -5.27
CA ALA A 82 -7.82 12.42 -4.95
C ALA A 82 -6.73 11.65 -5.67
N SER A 83 -5.60 12.32 -5.90
CA SER A 83 -4.49 11.71 -6.61
C SER A 83 -3.19 12.31 -6.09
N LYS A 84 -2.14 11.52 -6.05
CA LYS A 84 -0.83 11.98 -5.63
C LYS A 84 0.24 11.15 -6.31
N SER A 85 1.32 11.82 -6.73
CA SER A 85 2.45 11.16 -7.36
C SER A 85 3.72 11.47 -6.60
N SER A 86 4.65 10.55 -6.61
CA SER A 86 5.97 10.76 -6.04
C SER A 86 6.96 9.85 -6.76
N THR A 87 8.24 10.17 -6.64
CA THR A 87 9.30 9.45 -7.34
C THR A 87 10.31 8.98 -6.31
N GLY A 88 10.79 7.77 -6.48
CA GLY A 88 11.78 7.19 -5.58
C GLY A 88 12.01 5.73 -5.87
N VAL A 89 12.72 5.09 -4.96
CA VAL A 89 13.04 3.67 -5.09
C VAL A 89 12.09 2.83 -4.25
N ASN A 90 12.09 3.02 -2.95
CA ASN A 90 11.19 2.31 -2.02
C ASN A 90 10.55 3.38 -1.16
N PHE A 91 9.24 3.56 -1.30
CA PHE A 91 8.58 4.68 -0.65
C PHE A 91 7.08 4.48 -0.68
N ASP A 92 6.39 5.32 0.10
CA ASP A 92 4.93 5.35 0.14
C ASP A 92 4.43 6.65 -0.43
N VAL A 93 3.23 6.62 -0.96
CA VAL A 93 2.56 7.82 -1.46
C VAL A 93 1.10 7.75 -1.02
N THR A 94 0.56 8.88 -0.59
CA THR A 94 -0.79 8.93 -0.02
C THR A 94 -1.62 9.97 -0.76
N ALA A 95 -2.82 9.58 -1.16
CA ALA A 95 -3.81 10.48 -1.71
C ALA A 95 -4.89 10.71 -0.66
N ILE A 96 -5.26 11.96 -0.43
CA ILE A 96 -6.17 12.32 0.65
C ILE A 96 -7.13 13.40 0.18
N THR A 97 -8.36 13.32 0.65
CA THR A 97 -9.35 14.38 0.45
C THR A 97 -10.22 14.46 1.70
N THR A 98 -11.14 15.41 1.74
CA THR A 98 -12.02 15.54 2.90
C THR A 98 -13.26 14.72 2.69
N CYS A 99 -13.83 14.25 3.79
CA CYS A 99 -15.11 13.54 3.73
C CYS A 99 -16.23 14.46 3.27
N SER A 100 -16.12 15.76 3.56
CA SER A 100 -17.14 16.70 3.12
C SER A 100 -17.17 16.83 1.60
N GLU A 101 -16.03 16.71 0.95
CA GLU A 101 -15.99 16.76 -0.51
C GLU A 101 -16.32 15.42 -1.15
N ALA A 102 -15.76 14.36 -0.61
CA ALA A 102 -15.94 13.05 -1.22
C ALA A 102 -17.30 12.44 -0.90
N GLY A 103 -17.83 12.75 0.27
CA GLY A 103 -19.07 12.14 0.70
C GLY A 103 -18.87 10.71 1.17
N ARG A 104 -19.91 10.14 1.76
CA ARG A 104 -19.89 8.79 2.25
C ARG A 104 -19.93 7.81 1.08
N GLY A 105 -19.26 6.69 1.20
CA GLY A 105 -19.33 5.66 0.20
C GLY A 105 -18.25 4.62 0.33
N GLU A 106 -18.11 3.81 -0.70
CA GLU A 106 -17.05 2.83 -0.78
C GLU A 106 -15.89 3.40 -1.55
N PHE A 107 -14.71 3.28 -0.96
CA PHE A 107 -13.49 3.81 -1.55
C PHE A 107 -12.47 2.72 -1.75
N TYR A 108 -11.57 2.91 -2.67
CA TYR A 108 -10.45 2.02 -2.88
C TYR A 108 -9.31 2.80 -3.55
N GLY A 109 -8.10 2.24 -3.49
CA GLY A 109 -6.94 2.86 -4.09
C GLY A 109 -6.48 2.13 -5.32
N LYS A 110 -5.95 2.87 -6.28
CA LYS A 110 -5.24 2.32 -7.43
C LYS A 110 -3.86 2.91 -7.47
N LEU A 111 -2.86 2.06 -7.57
CA LEU A 111 -1.47 2.46 -7.64
C LEU A 111 -0.95 2.13 -9.02
N THR A 112 -0.33 3.10 -9.67
CA THR A 112 0.23 2.92 -11.00
C THR A 112 1.69 3.35 -10.97
N GLY A 113 2.55 2.53 -11.53
CA GLY A 113 3.96 2.86 -11.65
C GLY A 113 4.31 3.27 -13.06
N SER A 114 5.33 4.12 -13.19
CA SER A 114 5.82 4.53 -14.51
C SER A 114 6.43 3.38 -15.27
N ASP A 115 6.68 2.26 -14.60
CA ASP A 115 7.16 1.05 -15.25
C ASP A 115 6.01 0.21 -15.82
N GLY A 116 4.79 0.67 -15.70
CA GLY A 116 3.62 -0.05 -16.21
C GLY A 116 2.91 -0.90 -15.19
N GLY A 117 3.44 -1.01 -13.99
CA GLY A 117 2.79 -1.82 -12.95
C GLY A 117 1.53 -1.16 -12.42
N LYS A 118 0.56 -1.98 -12.08
CA LYS A 118 -0.71 -1.49 -11.54
C LYS A 118 -1.15 -2.38 -10.41
N ARG A 119 -1.76 -1.79 -9.39
CA ARG A 119 -2.27 -2.54 -8.26
C ARG A 119 -3.51 -1.84 -7.72
N GLN A 120 -4.55 -2.60 -7.44
CA GLN A 120 -5.75 -2.07 -6.85
C GLN A 120 -5.93 -2.67 -5.47
N GLY A 121 -6.30 -1.84 -4.50
CA GLY A 121 -6.52 -2.28 -3.14
C GLY A 121 -7.96 -2.65 -2.87
N GLU A 122 -8.23 -3.02 -1.63
CA GLU A 122 -9.56 -3.42 -1.20
C GLU A 122 -10.47 -2.22 -1.06
N LYS A 123 -11.75 -2.46 -1.20
CA LYS A 123 -12.77 -1.43 -0.99
C LYS A 123 -13.18 -1.40 0.48
N ASN A 124 -13.36 -0.19 0.97
CA ASN A 124 -13.86 0.03 2.33
C ASN A 124 -14.89 1.13 2.32
N LYS A 125 -15.87 1.00 3.18
CA LYS A 125 -16.82 2.09 3.39
C LYS A 125 -16.19 3.10 4.33
N GLU A 126 -16.17 4.35 3.91
CA GLU A 126 -15.55 5.41 4.68
C GLU A 126 -16.40 6.66 4.64
N CYS A 127 -16.07 7.57 5.53
CA CYS A 127 -16.81 8.80 5.69
C CYS A 127 -18.24 8.49 6.14
#